data_d9c4593d35ae3954fa8113f5dfc35f06
#
_entry.id   d9c4593d35ae3954fa8113f5dfc35f06
#
_cell.length_a   1.000
_cell.length_b   1.000
_cell.length_c   1.000
_cell.angle_alpha   90.00
_cell.angle_beta   90.00
_cell.angle_gamma   90.00
#
_symmetry.space_group_name_H-M   'P 1'
#
loop_
_entity.id
_entity.type
_entity.pdbx_description
1 polymer ?
#
loop_
_entity_poly.entity_id
_entity_poly.type
_entity_poly.pdbx_seq_one_letter_code
_entity_poly.pdbx_strand_id
1 'polypeptide(L)'
;MRTLTIECSSSVGSVALTENNHPIISRSFENPRGRGTILFSVLEEVIAESKSFDLVLVGTGPGSYNALRSSIAVAWGIAKARHIPVSGISSVFGYDAPEYFVVGDARSNQCFFGHVSEGRLTSPLELLSPETASTRLIEGVPIYSTGASLLGAEILHPSALVLARHAAQSGPAEPIYLKPPHITPSRPKTT
;
A
#
# COMPACT_ATOMS: atom_id res chain seq x y z
N MET A 1 22.41 3.34 -1.25
CA MET A 1 21.27 3.90 -0.48
C MET A 1 20.49 2.76 0.12
N ARG A 2 20.28 2.79 1.43
CA ARG A 2 19.44 1.80 2.14
C ARG A 2 18.07 2.38 2.38
N THR A 3 17.05 1.60 2.06
CA THR A 3 15.64 2.03 2.18
C THR A 3 14.87 1.07 3.07
N LEU A 4 14.27 1.60 4.13
CA LEU A 4 13.27 0.90 4.93
C LEU A 4 11.91 1.16 4.31
N THR A 5 11.23 0.10 3.83
CA THR A 5 9.91 0.21 3.19
C THR A 5 8.84 -0.45 4.04
N ILE A 6 7.71 0.22 4.22
CA ILE A 6 6.55 -0.25 5.01
C ILE A 6 5.33 -0.28 4.09
N GLU A 7 4.64 -1.42 4.02
CA GLU A 7 3.38 -1.57 3.28
C GLU A 7 2.30 -2.18 4.17
N CYS A 8 1.17 -1.49 4.33
CA CYS A 8 0.07 -1.93 5.20
C CYS A 8 -1.32 -1.64 4.61
N SER A 9 -1.44 -1.43 3.30
CA SER A 9 -2.71 -1.06 2.67
C SER A 9 -3.76 -2.18 2.70
N SER A 10 -3.33 -3.42 2.88
CA SER A 10 -4.17 -4.62 2.81
C SER A 10 -4.20 -5.41 4.13
N SER A 11 -4.88 -6.58 4.12
CA SER A 11 -4.93 -7.51 5.25
C SER A 11 -3.61 -8.26 5.49
N VAL A 12 -2.67 -8.19 4.57
CA VAL A 12 -1.29 -8.62 4.74
C VAL A 12 -0.42 -7.38 4.64
N GLY A 13 0.36 -7.13 5.69
CA GLY A 13 1.37 -6.09 5.73
C GLY A 13 2.75 -6.66 5.42
N SER A 14 3.68 -5.80 5.05
CA SER A 14 5.08 -6.18 4.87
C SER A 14 6.02 -5.03 5.21
N VAL A 15 7.23 -5.39 5.65
CA VAL A 15 8.34 -4.48 5.88
C VAL A 15 9.57 -5.05 5.18
N ALA A 16 10.30 -4.22 4.47
CA ALA A 16 11.53 -4.61 3.80
C ALA A 16 12.64 -3.59 4.05
N LEU A 17 13.86 -4.08 4.18
CA LEU A 17 15.08 -3.29 4.13
C LEU A 17 15.84 -3.70 2.87
N THR A 18 16.17 -2.72 2.05
CA THR A 18 16.92 -2.93 0.81
C THR A 18 18.17 -2.07 0.78
N GLU A 19 19.19 -2.50 0.04
CA GLU A 19 20.37 -1.70 -0.29
C GLU A 19 20.51 -1.65 -1.82
N ASN A 20 20.43 -0.46 -2.40
CA ASN A 20 20.47 -0.24 -3.85
C ASN A 20 19.48 -1.16 -4.59
N ASN A 21 18.26 -1.25 -4.09
CA ASN A 21 17.16 -2.11 -4.56
C ASN A 21 17.38 -3.64 -4.37
N HIS A 22 18.49 -4.06 -3.79
CA HIS A 22 18.71 -5.47 -3.42
C HIS A 22 18.17 -5.73 -2.00
N PRO A 23 17.45 -6.85 -1.79
CA PRO A 23 16.90 -7.17 -0.48
C PRO A 23 18.00 -7.50 0.52
N ILE A 24 17.94 -6.89 1.71
CA ILE A 24 18.68 -7.31 2.90
C ILE A 24 17.81 -8.25 3.71
N ILE A 25 16.60 -7.80 4.02
CA ILE A 25 15.60 -8.57 4.76
C ILE A 25 14.19 -8.12 4.34
N SER A 26 13.25 -9.04 4.30
CA SER A 26 11.82 -8.76 4.13
C SER A 26 11.00 -9.66 5.03
N ARG A 27 9.93 -9.10 5.60
CA ARG A 27 8.96 -9.80 6.44
C ARG A 27 7.55 -9.43 6.03
N SER A 28 6.70 -10.43 5.94
CA SER A 28 5.26 -10.27 5.77
C SER A 28 4.54 -10.70 7.04
N PHE A 29 3.40 -10.10 7.33
CA PHE A 29 2.62 -10.37 8.52
C PHE A 29 1.14 -10.19 8.26
N GLU A 30 0.31 -10.92 8.98
CA GLU A 30 -1.13 -10.63 9.02
C GLU A 30 -1.37 -9.26 9.63
N ASN A 31 -2.16 -8.44 8.92
CA ASN A 31 -2.49 -7.07 9.32
C ASN A 31 -4.01 -6.96 9.60
N PRO A 32 -4.52 -7.68 10.62
CA PRO A 32 -5.94 -7.70 10.93
C PRO A 32 -6.40 -6.33 11.42
N ARG A 33 -7.64 -5.98 11.10
CA ARG A 33 -8.24 -4.72 11.53
C ARG A 33 -8.17 -4.57 13.06
N GLY A 34 -7.63 -3.47 13.54
CA GLY A 34 -7.56 -3.11 14.96
C GLY A 34 -6.37 -3.70 15.73
N ARG A 35 -5.44 -4.38 15.12
CA ARG A 35 -4.23 -4.95 15.76
C ARG A 35 -2.94 -4.40 15.17
N GLY A 36 -2.73 -3.10 15.27
CA GLY A 36 -1.50 -2.43 14.76
C GLY A 36 -0.19 -2.81 15.47
N THR A 37 -0.24 -3.59 16.55
CA THR A 37 0.95 -3.97 17.34
C THR A 37 1.93 -4.85 16.59
N ILE A 38 1.47 -5.69 15.66
CA ILE A 38 2.31 -6.61 14.88
C ILE A 38 3.31 -5.84 14.03
N LEU A 39 2.91 -4.71 13.44
CA LEU A 39 3.82 -3.86 12.67
C LEU A 39 5.05 -3.45 13.49
N PHE A 40 4.89 -3.10 14.77
CA PHE A 40 6.01 -2.67 15.61
C PHE A 40 7.01 -3.80 15.87
N SER A 41 6.53 -5.01 16.16
CA SER A 41 7.40 -6.18 16.37
C SER A 41 8.19 -6.52 15.10
N VAL A 42 7.54 -6.45 13.93
CA VAL A 42 8.21 -6.70 12.65
C VAL A 42 9.22 -5.61 12.31
N LEU A 43 8.88 -4.35 12.60
CA LEU A 43 9.83 -3.24 12.43
C LEU A 43 11.05 -3.38 13.33
N GLU A 44 10.86 -3.77 14.59
CA GLU A 44 11.96 -4.02 15.52
C GLU A 44 12.90 -5.10 14.99
N GLU A 45 12.38 -6.23 14.50
CA GLU A 45 13.14 -7.31 13.88
C GLU A 45 13.93 -6.80 12.66
N VAL A 46 13.26 -6.13 11.72
CA VAL A 46 13.90 -5.67 10.47
C VAL A 46 14.96 -4.60 10.74
N ILE A 47 14.70 -3.68 11.68
CA ILE A 47 15.65 -2.62 12.03
C ILE A 47 16.86 -3.18 12.79
N ALA A 48 16.71 -4.28 13.52
CA ALA A 48 17.82 -4.93 14.23
C ALA A 48 18.88 -5.49 13.26
N GLU A 49 18.47 -5.93 12.06
CA GLU A 49 19.39 -6.46 11.03
C GLU A 49 20.29 -5.37 10.43
N SER A 50 19.85 -4.11 10.42
CA SER A 50 20.68 -3.00 9.97
C SER A 50 20.39 -1.73 10.76
N LYS A 51 21.44 -1.25 11.45
CA LYS A 51 21.35 -0.07 12.30
C LYS A 51 21.20 1.25 11.52
N SER A 52 21.42 1.25 10.20
CA SER A 52 21.36 2.46 9.37
C SER A 52 20.57 2.23 8.08
N PHE A 53 19.74 3.20 7.75
CA PHE A 53 19.08 3.37 6.46
C PHE A 53 18.91 4.86 6.19
N ASP A 54 18.80 5.21 4.90
CA ASP A 54 18.90 6.58 4.41
C ASP A 54 17.52 7.18 4.08
N LEU A 55 16.50 6.32 3.92
CA LEU A 55 15.15 6.69 3.53
C LEU A 55 14.14 5.75 4.20
N VAL A 56 13.03 6.31 4.64
CA VAL A 56 11.81 5.54 4.95
C VAL A 56 10.82 5.72 3.80
N LEU A 57 10.43 4.63 3.16
CA LEU A 57 9.42 4.60 2.11
C LEU A 57 8.15 3.95 2.69
N VAL A 58 6.97 4.51 2.43
CA VAL A 58 5.71 3.96 2.94
C VAL A 58 4.65 3.88 1.85
N GLY A 59 3.95 2.74 1.80
CA GLY A 59 2.78 2.56 0.95
C GLY A 59 1.66 3.51 1.35
N THR A 60 1.13 4.25 0.38
CA THR A 60 0.09 5.27 0.59
C THR A 60 -1.31 4.82 0.17
N GLY A 61 -1.46 3.57 -0.26
CA GLY A 61 -2.72 3.00 -0.71
C GLY A 61 -2.95 3.12 -2.23
N PRO A 62 -4.18 2.94 -2.67
CA PRO A 62 -5.43 2.83 -1.90
C PRO A 62 -5.53 1.56 -1.05
N GLY A 63 -6.32 1.62 0.05
CA GLY A 63 -6.49 0.47 0.92
C GLY A 63 -7.14 0.79 2.27
N SER A 64 -6.80 0.02 3.29
CA SER A 64 -7.35 0.15 4.64
C SER A 64 -7.04 1.52 5.26
N TYR A 65 -8.08 2.33 5.47
CA TYR A 65 -7.98 3.70 5.98
C TYR A 65 -7.14 3.81 7.28
N ASN A 66 -7.44 2.98 8.28
CA ASN A 66 -6.75 3.03 9.56
C ASN A 66 -5.31 2.51 9.46
N ALA A 67 -5.09 1.44 8.69
CA ALA A 67 -3.77 0.86 8.52
C ALA A 67 -2.82 1.82 7.79
N LEU A 68 -3.29 2.48 6.74
CA LEU A 68 -2.51 3.50 6.02
C LEU A 68 -2.11 4.66 6.93
N ARG A 69 -3.04 5.21 7.71
CA ARG A 69 -2.71 6.30 8.63
C ARG A 69 -1.72 5.88 9.70
N SER A 70 -1.89 4.67 10.24
CA SER A 70 -0.97 4.15 11.27
C SER A 70 0.42 3.92 10.70
N SER A 71 0.55 3.27 9.55
CA SER A 71 1.86 2.99 8.93
C SER A 71 2.58 4.27 8.49
N ILE A 72 1.85 5.25 7.95
CA ILE A 72 2.40 6.56 7.58
C ILE A 72 2.87 7.31 8.82
N ALA A 73 2.08 7.33 9.91
CA ALA A 73 2.51 7.96 11.17
C ALA A 73 3.76 7.30 11.76
N VAL A 74 3.84 5.97 11.70
CA VAL A 74 5.04 5.22 12.12
C VAL A 74 6.24 5.57 11.25
N ALA A 75 6.07 5.62 9.93
CA ALA A 75 7.13 6.02 9.00
C ALA A 75 7.68 7.42 9.30
N TRP A 76 6.79 8.40 9.54
CA TRP A 76 7.16 9.74 9.96
C TRP A 76 7.89 9.75 11.31
N GLY A 77 7.41 8.96 12.28
CA GLY A 77 8.05 8.83 13.61
C GLY A 77 9.48 8.32 13.51
N ILE A 78 9.70 7.26 12.74
CA ILE A 78 11.02 6.67 12.51
C ILE A 78 11.95 7.67 11.79
N ALA A 79 11.46 8.28 10.71
CA ALA A 79 12.24 9.22 9.91
C ALA A 79 12.66 10.44 10.75
N LYS A 80 11.73 10.98 11.55
CA LYS A 80 11.99 12.11 12.45
C LYS A 80 13.01 11.76 13.51
N ALA A 81 12.88 10.60 14.16
CA ALA A 81 13.81 10.15 15.21
C ALA A 81 15.22 9.90 14.69
N ARG A 82 15.36 9.58 13.41
CA ARG A 82 16.64 9.28 12.75
C ARG A 82 17.19 10.43 11.91
N HIS A 83 16.47 11.54 11.80
CA HIS A 83 16.82 12.70 10.98
C HIS A 83 17.04 12.35 9.50
N ILE A 84 16.21 11.47 8.93
CA ILE A 84 16.25 11.03 7.54
C ILE A 84 14.94 11.37 6.83
N PRO A 85 14.92 11.42 5.49
CA PRO A 85 13.70 11.66 4.73
C PRO A 85 12.70 10.51 4.85
N VAL A 86 11.41 10.86 4.66
CA VAL A 86 10.31 9.94 4.46
C VAL A 86 9.62 10.28 3.14
N SER A 87 9.25 9.26 2.38
CA SER A 87 8.51 9.40 1.12
C SER A 87 7.37 8.39 1.06
N GLY A 88 6.30 8.76 0.35
CA GLY A 88 5.16 7.91 0.07
C GLY A 88 5.21 7.33 -1.34
N ILE A 89 4.67 6.13 -1.51
CA ILE A 89 4.52 5.51 -2.81
C ILE A 89 3.16 4.83 -2.90
N SER A 90 2.49 4.92 -4.05
CA SER A 90 1.21 4.22 -4.21
C SER A 90 1.40 2.71 -4.08
N SER A 91 0.56 2.09 -3.23
CA SER A 91 0.58 0.64 -2.99
C SER A 91 0.25 -0.17 -4.25
N VAL A 92 -0.32 0.46 -5.27
CA VAL A 92 -0.60 -0.21 -6.55
C VAL A 92 0.67 -0.67 -7.28
N PHE A 93 1.85 -0.11 -6.95
CA PHE A 93 3.13 -0.54 -7.49
C PHE A 93 3.77 -1.74 -6.76
N GLY A 94 3.07 -2.29 -5.77
CA GLY A 94 3.60 -3.37 -4.93
C GLY A 94 3.50 -4.80 -5.50
N TYR A 95 3.22 -4.97 -6.79
CA TYR A 95 3.05 -6.26 -7.46
C TYR A 95 4.20 -6.52 -8.43
N ASP A 96 4.71 -7.75 -8.43
CA ASP A 96 5.89 -8.15 -9.23
C ASP A 96 5.45 -8.70 -10.60
N ALA A 97 4.92 -7.82 -11.45
CA ALA A 97 4.56 -8.11 -12.82
C ALA A 97 4.84 -6.89 -13.71
N PRO A 98 5.20 -7.08 -15.00
CA PRO A 98 5.50 -5.97 -15.89
C PRO A 98 4.26 -5.16 -16.27
N GLU A 99 3.10 -5.81 -16.35
CA GLU A 99 1.82 -5.21 -16.67
C GLU A 99 0.70 -5.92 -15.91
N TYR A 100 -0.23 -5.14 -15.32
CA TYR A 100 -1.37 -5.67 -14.56
C TYR A 100 -2.41 -4.61 -14.29
N PHE A 101 -3.63 -5.08 -14.00
CA PHE A 101 -4.68 -4.28 -13.41
C PHE A 101 -4.73 -4.46 -11.90
N VAL A 102 -5.00 -3.39 -11.17
CA VAL A 102 -5.30 -3.43 -9.74
C VAL A 102 -6.72 -2.97 -9.52
N VAL A 103 -7.50 -3.79 -8.85
CA VAL A 103 -8.88 -3.48 -8.51
C VAL A 103 -9.11 -3.73 -7.02
N GLY A 104 -10.07 -3.02 -6.44
CA GLY A 104 -10.46 -3.28 -5.06
C GLY A 104 -11.79 -2.64 -4.72
N ASP A 105 -12.50 -3.22 -3.76
CA ASP A 105 -13.80 -2.73 -3.33
C ASP A 105 -13.69 -1.30 -2.76
N ALA A 106 -14.44 -0.39 -3.34
CA ALA A 106 -14.57 0.99 -2.89
C ALA A 106 -15.94 1.29 -2.27
N ARG A 107 -16.74 0.26 -1.96
CA ARG A 107 -18.13 0.32 -1.47
C ARG A 107 -19.10 0.98 -2.44
N SER A 108 -20.38 0.91 -2.13
CA SER A 108 -21.46 1.53 -2.95
C SER A 108 -21.43 1.10 -4.41
N ASN A 109 -21.24 -0.20 -4.66
CA ASN A 109 -21.14 -0.80 -6.01
C ASN A 109 -20.05 -0.14 -6.88
N GLN A 110 -18.94 0.28 -6.28
CA GLN A 110 -17.79 0.82 -6.99
C GLN A 110 -16.52 0.06 -6.62
N CYS A 111 -15.58 0.02 -7.55
CA CYS A 111 -14.23 -0.43 -7.30
C CYS A 111 -13.23 0.69 -7.65
N PHE A 112 -12.11 0.73 -6.96
CA PHE A 112 -10.99 1.45 -7.53
C PHE A 112 -10.38 0.61 -8.64
N PHE A 113 -9.88 1.29 -9.66
CA PHE A 113 -9.32 0.69 -10.85
C PHE A 113 -8.02 1.41 -11.22
N GLY A 114 -6.99 0.65 -11.49
CA GLY A 114 -5.71 1.13 -11.98
C GLY A 114 -5.10 0.15 -12.96
N HIS A 115 -4.45 0.67 -13.98
CA HIS A 115 -3.66 -0.11 -14.93
C HIS A 115 -2.20 0.31 -14.80
N VAL A 116 -1.34 -0.64 -14.46
CA VAL A 116 0.10 -0.45 -14.34
C VAL A 116 0.78 -1.18 -15.50
N SER A 117 1.63 -0.47 -16.22
CA SER A 117 2.48 -1.03 -17.27
C SER A 117 3.89 -0.45 -17.12
N GLU A 118 4.90 -1.30 -17.23
CA GLU A 118 6.32 -0.94 -17.06
C GLU A 118 6.58 -0.15 -15.76
N GLY A 119 5.90 -0.52 -14.68
CA GLY A 119 6.02 0.09 -13.36
C GLY A 119 5.42 1.49 -13.25
N ARG A 120 4.54 1.90 -14.15
CA ARG A 120 3.86 3.21 -14.15
C ARG A 120 2.35 3.03 -14.30
N LEU A 121 1.59 3.91 -13.65
CA LEU A 121 0.16 4.02 -13.96
C LEU A 121 -0.01 4.60 -15.37
N THR A 122 -0.81 3.93 -16.20
CA THR A 122 -1.16 4.39 -17.55
C THR A 122 -2.15 5.55 -17.54
N SER A 123 -2.92 5.65 -16.45
CA SER A 123 -3.85 6.75 -16.14
C SER A 123 -3.97 6.91 -14.61
N PRO A 124 -4.47 8.04 -14.10
CA PRO A 124 -4.78 8.16 -12.69
C PRO A 124 -5.73 7.05 -12.20
N LEU A 125 -5.66 6.71 -10.91
CA LEU A 125 -6.59 5.79 -10.28
C LEU A 125 -8.02 6.33 -10.36
N GLU A 126 -8.95 5.50 -10.75
CA GLU A 126 -10.35 5.87 -10.94
C GLU A 126 -11.27 5.05 -10.02
N LEU A 127 -12.47 5.61 -9.78
CA LEU A 127 -13.58 4.89 -9.16
C LEU A 127 -14.59 4.56 -10.25
N LEU A 128 -14.79 3.28 -10.52
CA LEU A 128 -15.65 2.79 -11.58
C LEU A 128 -16.70 1.81 -11.01
N SER A 129 -17.80 1.63 -11.73
CA SER A 129 -18.62 0.44 -11.49
C SER A 129 -17.90 -0.80 -12.00
N PRO A 130 -18.15 -2.00 -11.43
CA PRO A 130 -17.54 -3.24 -11.93
C PRO A 130 -17.81 -3.47 -13.42
N GLU A 131 -19.00 -3.11 -13.91
CA GLU A 131 -19.38 -3.22 -15.31
C GLU A 131 -18.50 -2.34 -16.20
N THR A 132 -18.29 -1.08 -15.80
CA THR A 132 -17.41 -0.15 -16.55
C THR A 132 -15.95 -0.61 -16.47
N ALA A 133 -15.49 -1.06 -15.31
CA ALA A 133 -14.12 -1.56 -15.16
C ALA A 133 -13.87 -2.78 -16.05
N SER A 134 -14.87 -3.70 -16.18
CA SER A 134 -14.73 -4.89 -17.04
C SER A 134 -14.50 -4.56 -18.51
N THR A 135 -15.08 -3.48 -19.02
CA THR A 135 -14.88 -3.05 -20.43
C THR A 135 -13.49 -2.49 -20.72
N ARG A 136 -12.71 -2.21 -19.69
CA ARG A 136 -11.35 -1.66 -19.83
C ARG A 136 -10.24 -2.69 -19.64
N LEU A 137 -10.62 -3.94 -19.31
CA LEU A 137 -9.65 -5.02 -19.17
C LEU A 137 -9.09 -5.44 -20.52
N ILE A 138 -7.82 -5.78 -20.54
CA ILE A 138 -7.11 -6.31 -21.70
C ILE A 138 -6.94 -7.82 -21.50
N GLU A 139 -7.31 -8.59 -22.50
CA GLU A 139 -7.19 -10.06 -22.46
C GLU A 139 -5.72 -10.48 -22.24
N GLY A 140 -5.50 -11.41 -21.33
CA GLY A 140 -4.16 -11.91 -21.00
C GLY A 140 -3.38 -11.06 -20.00
N VAL A 141 -3.86 -9.86 -19.63
CA VAL A 141 -3.23 -9.04 -18.58
C VAL A 141 -3.79 -9.44 -17.22
N PRO A 142 -2.93 -9.80 -16.24
CA PRO A 142 -3.37 -10.22 -14.91
C PRO A 142 -4.11 -9.10 -14.17
N ILE A 143 -5.06 -9.50 -13.32
CA ILE A 143 -5.84 -8.61 -12.48
C ILE A 143 -5.58 -8.99 -11.02
N TYR A 144 -5.15 -8.04 -10.20
CA TYR A 144 -4.88 -8.25 -8.78
C TYR A 144 -5.86 -7.49 -7.90
N SER A 145 -6.24 -8.12 -6.79
CA SER A 145 -7.07 -7.52 -5.75
C SER A 145 -6.57 -7.91 -4.37
N THR A 146 -6.67 -6.98 -3.41
CA THR A 146 -6.27 -7.22 -2.01
C THR A 146 -7.37 -7.82 -1.13
N GLY A 147 -8.56 -8.03 -1.68
CA GLY A 147 -9.75 -8.44 -0.90
C GLY A 147 -10.62 -9.43 -1.63
N ALA A 148 -11.80 -9.01 -2.05
CA ALA A 148 -12.71 -9.86 -2.81
C ALA A 148 -12.20 -10.09 -4.23
N SER A 149 -12.48 -11.27 -4.80
CA SER A 149 -12.22 -11.55 -6.22
C SER A 149 -13.23 -10.77 -7.06
N LEU A 150 -12.89 -9.53 -7.39
CA LEU A 150 -13.63 -8.67 -8.32
C LEU A 150 -13.11 -8.89 -9.74
N LEU A 151 -13.99 -8.98 -10.72
CA LEU A 151 -13.61 -9.09 -12.13
C LEU A 151 -12.69 -10.28 -12.46
N GLY A 152 -12.76 -11.36 -11.69
CA GLY A 152 -11.87 -12.51 -11.84
C GLY A 152 -10.45 -12.28 -11.29
N ALA A 153 -10.23 -11.22 -10.52
CA ALA A 153 -8.93 -10.89 -9.97
C ALA A 153 -8.36 -11.98 -9.07
N GLU A 154 -7.07 -12.22 -9.20
CA GLU A 154 -6.29 -12.98 -8.25
C GLU A 154 -6.14 -12.18 -6.95
N ILE A 155 -6.33 -12.84 -5.80
CA ILE A 155 -6.09 -12.21 -4.49
C ILE A 155 -4.59 -12.20 -4.23
N LEU A 156 -4.00 -11.02 -4.33
CA LEU A 156 -2.58 -10.80 -4.09
C LEU A 156 -2.39 -9.50 -3.30
N HIS A 157 -1.39 -9.46 -2.43
CA HIS A 157 -1.13 -8.32 -1.57
C HIS A 157 0.13 -7.57 -2.02
N PRO A 158 0.12 -6.22 -1.97
CA PRO A 158 1.29 -5.43 -2.34
C PRO A 158 2.44 -5.69 -1.37
N SER A 159 3.66 -5.74 -1.91
CA SER A 159 4.88 -6.06 -1.18
C SER A 159 5.75 -4.83 -0.96
N ALA A 160 6.22 -4.62 0.28
CA ALA A 160 7.21 -3.59 0.60
C ALA A 160 8.51 -3.77 -0.20
N LEU A 161 8.91 -5.02 -0.45
CA LEU A 161 10.10 -5.32 -1.24
C LEU A 161 9.95 -4.87 -2.71
N VAL A 162 8.78 -5.07 -3.29
CA VAL A 162 8.49 -4.64 -4.66
C VAL A 162 8.39 -3.12 -4.72
N LEU A 163 7.70 -2.49 -3.75
CA LEU A 163 7.62 -1.02 -3.66
C LEU A 163 8.99 -0.35 -3.60
N ALA A 164 9.96 -0.95 -2.90
CA ALA A 164 11.31 -0.40 -2.81
C ALA A 164 11.98 -0.20 -4.18
N ARG A 165 11.66 -1.04 -5.17
CA ARG A 165 12.20 -0.93 -6.55
C ARG A 165 11.68 0.31 -7.28
N HIS A 166 10.54 0.83 -6.86
CA HIS A 166 9.88 2.00 -7.43
C HIS A 166 10.11 3.29 -6.63
N ALA A 167 11.09 3.32 -5.71
CA ALA A 167 11.37 4.47 -4.85
C ALA A 167 11.60 5.79 -5.62
N ALA A 168 12.09 5.73 -6.85
CA ALA A 168 12.25 6.92 -7.72
C ALA A 168 10.92 7.59 -8.10
N GLN A 169 9.77 6.91 -7.95
CA GLN A 169 8.43 7.43 -8.21
C GLN A 169 7.73 7.91 -6.93
N SER A 170 8.45 7.93 -5.80
CA SER A 170 7.89 8.34 -4.52
C SER A 170 7.62 9.85 -4.48
N GLY A 171 6.65 10.20 -3.65
CA GLY A 171 6.21 11.58 -3.43
C GLY A 171 5.89 11.82 -1.94
N PRO A 172 4.97 12.71 -1.63
CA PRO A 172 4.55 12.96 -0.26
C PRO A 172 4.03 11.69 0.43
N ALA A 173 4.43 11.49 1.70
CA ALA A 173 3.93 10.40 2.53
C ALA A 173 2.54 10.76 3.08
N GLU A 174 1.55 10.78 2.20
CA GLU A 174 0.15 11.11 2.47
C GLU A 174 -0.77 10.02 1.93
N PRO A 175 -1.86 9.67 2.65
CA PRO A 175 -2.75 8.60 2.20
C PRO A 175 -3.50 8.98 0.92
N ILE A 176 -3.61 8.05 -0.01
CA ILE A 176 -4.46 8.19 -1.21
C ILE A 176 -5.90 7.83 -0.82
N TYR A 177 -6.75 8.84 -0.74
CA TYR A 177 -8.18 8.67 -0.51
C TYR A 177 -8.95 8.90 -1.80
N LEU A 178 -9.49 7.82 -2.36
CA LEU A 178 -10.33 7.88 -3.57
C LEU A 178 -11.76 8.33 -3.27
N LYS A 179 -12.17 8.30 -1.99
CA LYS A 179 -13.45 8.82 -1.49
C LYS A 179 -13.23 9.64 -0.23
N PRO A 180 -14.06 10.67 0.02
CA PRO A 180 -14.09 11.35 1.31
C PRO A 180 -14.37 10.34 2.44
N PRO A 181 -13.85 10.55 3.66
CA PRO A 181 -14.14 9.69 4.80
C PRO A 181 -15.64 9.71 5.11
N HIS A 182 -16.21 8.54 5.37
CA HIS A 182 -17.60 8.44 5.80
C HIS A 182 -17.70 8.91 7.26
N ILE A 183 -18.30 10.09 7.46
CA ILE A 183 -18.56 10.61 8.81
C ILE A 183 -19.87 9.99 9.30
N THR A 184 -19.79 9.11 10.27
CA THR A 184 -20.99 8.61 10.96
C THR A 184 -21.44 9.68 11.96
N PRO A 185 -22.64 10.28 11.80
CA PRO A 185 -23.13 11.25 12.76
C PRO A 185 -23.31 10.58 14.13
N SER A 186 -22.95 11.29 15.20
CA SER A 186 -23.18 10.81 16.57
C SER A 186 -24.67 10.59 16.80
N ARG A 187 -25.02 9.43 17.37
CA ARG A 187 -26.41 9.22 17.81
C ARG A 187 -26.77 10.31 18.83
N PRO A 188 -27.93 10.98 18.68
CA PRO A 188 -28.41 11.91 19.70
C PRO A 188 -28.51 11.15 21.03
N LYS A 189 -27.94 11.71 22.08
CA LYS A 189 -28.14 11.17 23.44
C LYS A 189 -29.64 11.36 23.75
N THR A 190 -30.37 10.26 23.83
CA THR A 190 -31.71 10.27 24.43
C THR A 190 -31.53 10.63 25.90
N THR A 191 -32.01 11.80 26.28
CA THR A 191 -32.18 12.25 27.67
C THR A 191 -33.27 11.46 28.35
#